data_f60bc98ee70da2fe5c2b8602b8103179
#
_entry.id   f60bc98ee70da2fe5c2b8602b8103179
#
_cell.length_a   1.000
_cell.length_b   1.000
_cell.length_c   1.000
_cell.angle_alpha   90.00
_cell.angle_beta   90.00
_cell.angle_gamma   90.00
#
_symmetry.space_group_name_H-M   'P 1'
#
loop_
_entity.id
_entity.type
_entity.pdbx_description
1 polymer ?
#
loop_
_entity_poly.entity_id
_entity_poly.type
_entity_poly.pdbx_seq_one_letter_code
_entity_poly.pdbx_strand_id
1 'polypeptide(L)'
;MQNDISIYKRTDIKISFACNNMCKFCVQGTKRNIFGPKSIERIKKELISGRRNGACGLVITGGEPTVNKNIFDIIKLAKRLGYEDIQIQTNGRMFKYSDFCSDIKKAGATEISPALHGSTPEIHDYLTSVPGSFKETAEGIINAKKYGFRIITNSVVTKPNMQNLPALASLLCALGVSQFQFAFVHIQGRAAENAKWLIAKKTAAAPFIMKAIDIGGKKGIPVFTEAIPYCILKGYETHIAERIIPDTQIFDAESEIRDFTEFRRGYGKIKGPKCKKCVYYEQCEGPWKEYPELFGWEEFIPRKSY
;
A
#
# COMPACT_ATOMS: atom_id res chain seq x y z
N MET A 1 0.86 18.15 -26.80
CA MET A 1 0.28 18.83 -25.63
C MET A 1 0.82 18.13 -24.40
N GLN A 2 1.84 18.70 -23.77
CA GLN A 2 2.29 18.28 -22.45
C GLN A 2 1.18 18.70 -21.49
N ASN A 3 0.44 17.72 -20.96
CA ASN A 3 -0.44 17.98 -19.84
C ASN A 3 0.44 18.36 -18.66
N ASP A 4 0.35 19.59 -18.20
CA ASP A 4 0.75 20.03 -16.86
C ASP A 4 -0.04 19.19 -15.85
N ILE A 5 0.50 18.02 -15.51
CA ILE A 5 0.08 17.30 -14.33
C ILE A 5 0.60 18.16 -13.19
N SER A 6 -0.26 18.99 -12.61
CA SER A 6 -0.04 19.61 -11.31
C SER A 6 0.57 18.51 -10.43
N ILE A 7 1.84 18.72 -10.02
CA ILE A 7 2.57 17.71 -9.25
C ILE A 7 1.87 17.58 -7.90
N TYR A 8 0.91 16.65 -7.82
CA TYR A 8 0.23 16.32 -6.58
C TYR A 8 1.26 15.77 -5.60
N LYS A 9 1.51 16.52 -4.53
CA LYS A 9 2.47 16.14 -3.48
C LYS A 9 1.75 15.57 -2.28
N ARG A 10 2.37 14.58 -1.67
CA ARG A 10 1.80 13.85 -0.55
C ARG A 10 2.79 13.73 0.60
N THR A 11 2.27 13.80 1.82
CA THR A 11 3.00 13.45 3.03
C THR A 11 2.53 12.09 3.53
N ASP A 12 3.45 11.18 3.82
CA ASP A 12 3.19 9.92 4.56
C ASP A 12 3.79 10.07 5.95
N ILE A 13 2.98 9.85 6.98
CA ILE A 13 3.42 9.96 8.36
C ILE A 13 3.14 8.67 9.14
N LYS A 14 4.19 8.08 9.70
CA LYS A 14 4.07 6.94 10.61
C LYS A 14 3.91 7.44 12.04
N ILE A 15 2.68 7.40 12.55
CA ILE A 15 2.34 7.97 13.87
C ILE A 15 2.69 7.05 15.04
N SER A 16 2.73 5.74 14.81
CA SER A 16 3.04 4.69 15.79
C SER A 16 3.35 3.39 15.07
N PHE A 17 4.01 2.45 15.74
CA PHE A 17 4.21 1.09 15.23
C PHE A 17 3.38 0.04 15.99
N ALA A 18 2.59 0.44 17.00
CA ALA A 18 1.60 -0.42 17.61
C ALA A 18 0.57 -0.89 16.57
N CYS A 19 0.18 -2.15 16.64
CA CYS A 19 -0.77 -2.76 15.71
C CYS A 19 -1.48 -3.93 16.39
N ASN A 20 -2.76 -4.09 16.11
CA ASN A 20 -3.59 -5.22 16.58
C ASN A 20 -3.58 -6.42 15.60
N ASN A 21 -2.74 -6.38 14.54
CA ASN A 21 -2.40 -7.52 13.70
C ASN A 21 -0.93 -7.92 13.88
N MET A 22 -0.59 -9.19 13.50
CA MET A 22 0.75 -9.75 13.54
C MET A 22 1.17 -10.34 12.17
N CYS A 23 0.91 -9.56 11.09
CA CYS A 23 1.08 -10.02 9.72
C CYS A 23 2.45 -10.64 9.46
N LYS A 24 2.46 -11.79 8.79
CA LYS A 24 3.67 -12.57 8.48
C LYS A 24 4.59 -11.86 7.47
N PHE A 25 4.05 -10.92 6.70
CA PHE A 25 4.73 -10.12 5.68
C PHE A 25 5.01 -8.67 6.12
N CYS A 26 4.82 -8.32 7.39
CA CYS A 26 4.90 -6.93 7.85
C CYS A 26 6.32 -6.38 7.78
N VAL A 27 6.53 -5.37 6.93
CA VAL A 27 7.83 -4.68 6.80
C VAL A 27 8.17 -3.82 8.04
N GLN A 28 7.16 -3.42 8.82
CA GLN A 28 7.31 -2.62 10.04
C GLN A 28 7.36 -3.49 11.31
N GLY A 29 7.27 -4.82 11.17
CA GLY A 29 7.07 -5.73 12.31
C GLY A 29 8.11 -5.62 13.41
N THR A 30 9.37 -5.41 13.07
CA THR A 30 10.48 -5.26 14.01
C THR A 30 10.47 -3.93 14.75
N LYS A 31 9.94 -2.87 14.11
CA LYS A 31 9.92 -1.51 14.68
C LYS A 31 9.00 -1.37 15.89
N ARG A 32 7.96 -2.22 16.03
CA ARG A 32 6.99 -2.12 17.13
C ARG A 32 7.60 -2.33 18.51
N ASN A 33 8.70 -3.07 18.58
CA ASN A 33 9.39 -3.34 19.84
C ASN A 33 10.50 -2.32 20.15
N ILE A 34 10.80 -1.43 19.20
CA ILE A 34 11.89 -0.46 19.27
C ILE A 34 11.35 0.95 19.50
N PHE A 35 10.27 1.32 18.79
CA PHE A 35 9.77 2.68 18.77
C PHE A 35 8.38 2.79 19.39
N GLY A 36 8.23 3.70 20.34
CA GLY A 36 6.95 4.11 20.87
C GLY A 36 6.14 4.97 19.88
N PRO A 37 4.92 5.40 20.29
CA PRO A 37 4.15 6.37 19.51
C PRO A 37 4.86 7.73 19.48
N LYS A 38 4.80 8.42 18.33
CA LYS A 38 5.30 9.79 18.24
C LYS A 38 4.48 10.73 19.13
N SER A 39 5.14 11.74 19.70
CA SER A 39 4.44 12.80 20.42
C SER A 39 3.59 13.65 19.47
N ILE A 40 2.52 14.24 19.98
CA ILE A 40 1.64 15.10 19.18
C ILE A 40 2.40 16.34 18.64
N GLU A 41 3.36 16.85 19.39
CA GLU A 41 4.21 17.97 19.00
C GLU A 41 5.09 17.60 17.80
N ARG A 42 5.65 16.40 17.81
CA ARG A 42 6.44 15.90 16.67
C ARG A 42 5.56 15.70 15.44
N ILE A 43 4.40 15.07 15.58
CA ILE A 43 3.43 14.89 14.51
C ILE A 43 3.02 16.24 13.91
N LYS A 44 2.76 17.24 14.75
CA LYS A 44 2.42 18.60 14.31
C LYS A 44 3.55 19.22 13.47
N LYS A 45 4.82 19.08 13.91
CA LYS A 45 5.99 19.58 13.15
C LYS A 45 6.10 18.90 11.79
N GLU A 46 5.93 17.57 11.72
CA GLU A 46 5.98 16.79 10.48
C GLU A 46 4.85 17.18 9.53
N LEU A 47 3.62 17.37 10.02
CA LEU A 47 2.49 17.84 9.20
C LEU A 47 2.73 19.27 8.66
N ILE A 48 3.24 20.18 9.47
CA ILE A 48 3.58 21.55 9.03
C ILE A 48 4.70 21.49 7.96
N SER A 49 5.70 20.64 8.16
CA SER A 49 6.79 20.46 7.18
C SER A 49 6.24 20.00 5.84
N GLY A 50 5.38 18.96 5.83
CA GLY A 50 4.75 18.47 4.60
C GLY A 50 3.96 19.56 3.87
N ARG A 51 3.14 20.34 4.58
CA ARG A 51 2.41 21.48 3.98
C ARG A 51 3.31 22.55 3.40
N ARG A 52 4.40 22.90 4.09
CA ARG A 52 5.39 23.86 3.59
C ARG A 52 6.08 23.38 2.30
N ASN A 53 6.24 22.06 2.15
CA ASN A 53 6.77 21.44 0.92
C ASN A 53 5.72 21.29 -0.19
N GLY A 54 4.50 21.83 0.00
CA GLY A 54 3.44 21.86 -1.00
C GLY A 54 2.55 20.61 -1.01
N ALA A 55 2.64 19.72 -0.02
CA ALA A 55 1.76 18.54 0.02
C ALA A 55 0.31 18.95 0.28
N CYS A 56 -0.61 18.55 -0.59
CA CYS A 56 -2.07 18.67 -0.40
C CYS A 56 -2.69 17.35 0.10
N GLY A 57 -2.05 16.22 -0.13
CA GLY A 57 -2.45 14.92 0.39
C GLY A 57 -1.66 14.47 1.62
N LEU A 58 -2.34 13.78 2.53
CA LEU A 58 -1.76 13.15 3.71
C LEU A 58 -2.13 11.67 3.74
N VAL A 59 -1.14 10.82 4.03
CA VAL A 59 -1.34 9.42 4.37
C VAL A 59 -0.90 9.19 5.82
N ILE A 60 -1.80 8.73 6.65
CA ILE A 60 -1.52 8.36 8.05
C ILE A 60 -1.30 6.86 8.10
N THR A 61 -0.10 6.45 8.50
CA THR A 61 0.38 5.05 8.47
C THR A 61 1.13 4.68 9.75
N GLY A 62 1.86 3.57 9.68
CA GLY A 62 2.74 3.05 10.74
C GLY A 62 2.50 1.56 10.98
N GLY A 63 2.13 1.20 12.21
CA GLY A 63 1.53 -0.10 12.54
C GLY A 63 0.04 -0.10 12.14
N GLU A 64 -0.84 0.11 13.11
CA GLU A 64 -2.25 0.37 12.86
C GLU A 64 -2.62 1.76 13.42
N PRO A 65 -2.86 2.76 12.56
CA PRO A 65 -3.14 4.12 13.01
C PRO A 65 -4.40 4.24 13.88
N THR A 66 -5.41 3.41 13.63
CA THR A 66 -6.70 3.48 14.32
C THR A 66 -6.66 3.03 15.79
N VAL A 67 -5.57 2.37 16.23
CA VAL A 67 -5.38 2.05 17.65
C VAL A 67 -4.63 3.17 18.42
N ASN A 68 -4.20 4.21 17.72
CA ASN A 68 -3.58 5.37 18.36
C ASN A 68 -4.66 6.26 18.98
N LYS A 69 -4.56 6.51 20.30
CA LYS A 69 -5.54 7.32 21.05
C LYS A 69 -5.72 8.74 20.52
N ASN A 70 -4.72 9.27 19.83
CA ASN A 70 -4.73 10.65 19.31
C ASN A 70 -5.18 10.72 17.83
N ILE A 71 -5.67 9.63 17.24
CA ILE A 71 -5.98 9.58 15.80
C ILE A 71 -6.94 10.69 15.37
N PHE A 72 -7.99 10.95 16.13
CA PHE A 72 -8.98 12.00 15.83
C PHE A 72 -8.36 13.40 15.85
N ASP A 73 -7.50 13.68 16.83
CA ASP A 73 -6.86 15.00 16.95
C ASP A 73 -5.82 15.22 15.85
N ILE A 74 -5.11 14.15 15.42
CA ILE A 74 -4.18 14.18 14.29
C ILE A 74 -4.93 14.53 13.01
N ILE A 75 -6.07 13.87 12.74
CA ILE A 75 -6.89 14.13 11.55
C ILE A 75 -7.44 15.56 11.57
N LYS A 76 -8.01 16.00 12.70
CA LYS A 76 -8.50 17.39 12.87
C LYS A 76 -7.38 18.42 12.65
N LEU A 77 -6.19 18.14 13.16
CA LEU A 77 -5.03 19.00 12.96
C LEU A 77 -4.62 19.07 11.48
N ALA A 78 -4.55 17.93 10.80
CA ALA A 78 -4.25 17.88 9.38
C ALA A 78 -5.28 18.67 8.56
N LYS A 79 -6.58 18.52 8.86
CA LYS A 79 -7.65 19.28 8.21
C LYS A 79 -7.48 20.79 8.42
N ARG A 80 -7.19 21.24 9.65
CA ARG A 80 -6.91 22.68 9.93
C ARG A 80 -5.68 23.21 9.22
N LEU A 81 -4.67 22.38 8.98
CA LEU A 81 -3.47 22.75 8.23
C LEU A 81 -3.72 22.80 6.71
N GLY A 82 -4.93 22.46 6.24
CA GLY A 82 -5.32 22.54 4.84
C GLY A 82 -4.94 21.31 3.99
N TYR A 83 -4.74 20.14 4.61
CA TYR A 83 -4.71 18.90 3.84
C TYR A 83 -6.11 18.63 3.27
N GLU A 84 -6.18 18.40 1.97
CA GLU A 84 -7.43 18.17 1.22
C GLU A 84 -7.82 16.71 1.24
N ASP A 85 -6.85 15.83 0.90
CA ASP A 85 -7.00 14.39 0.95
C ASP A 85 -6.31 13.84 2.20
N ILE A 86 -7.08 13.27 3.11
CA ILE A 86 -6.58 12.64 4.34
C ILE A 86 -6.94 11.16 4.29
N GLN A 87 -5.95 10.33 3.93
CA GLN A 87 -6.05 8.88 3.85
C GLN A 87 -5.54 8.23 5.13
N ILE A 88 -6.23 7.19 5.58
CA ILE A 88 -5.76 6.31 6.65
C ILE A 88 -5.44 4.95 6.04
N GLN A 89 -4.16 4.55 6.02
CA GLN A 89 -3.77 3.16 5.72
C GLN A 89 -3.96 2.32 6.97
N THR A 90 -4.84 1.34 6.90
CA THR A 90 -5.33 0.61 8.07
C THR A 90 -5.54 -0.87 7.74
N ASN A 91 -5.55 -1.72 8.76
CA ASN A 91 -6.05 -3.09 8.61
C ASN A 91 -7.60 -3.14 8.52
N GLY A 92 -8.28 -2.01 8.69
CA GLY A 92 -9.72 -1.87 8.50
C GLY A 92 -10.59 -2.35 9.68
N ARG A 93 -10.03 -3.01 10.69
CA ARG A 93 -10.80 -3.70 11.74
C ARG A 93 -11.59 -2.77 12.63
N MET A 94 -11.08 -1.57 12.96
CA MET A 94 -11.81 -0.59 13.77
C MET A 94 -13.03 -0.02 13.05
N PHE A 95 -13.05 -0.02 11.73
CA PHE A 95 -14.19 0.46 10.93
C PHE A 95 -15.41 -0.47 11.00
N LYS A 96 -15.31 -1.66 11.61
CA LYS A 96 -16.51 -2.47 11.93
C LYS A 96 -17.49 -1.74 12.86
N TYR A 97 -16.98 -0.79 13.66
CA TYR A 97 -17.80 0.03 14.54
C TYR A 97 -18.32 1.26 13.81
N SER A 98 -19.63 1.38 13.73
CA SER A 98 -20.34 2.46 13.02
C SER A 98 -20.00 3.84 13.57
N ASP A 99 -19.97 3.96 14.91
CA ASP A 99 -19.65 5.22 15.58
C ASP A 99 -18.21 5.67 15.26
N PHE A 100 -17.27 4.73 15.23
CA PHE A 100 -15.90 5.02 14.84
C PHE A 100 -15.81 5.57 13.40
N CYS A 101 -16.57 4.98 12.45
CA CYS A 101 -16.64 5.49 11.08
C CYS A 101 -17.16 6.93 11.05
N SER A 102 -18.26 7.19 11.77
CA SER A 102 -18.85 8.54 11.91
C SER A 102 -17.84 9.54 12.44
N ASP A 103 -17.15 9.20 13.52
CA ASP A 103 -16.24 10.13 14.20
C ASP A 103 -14.96 10.39 13.39
N ILE A 104 -14.40 9.38 12.73
CA ILE A 104 -13.28 9.55 11.78
C ILE A 104 -13.69 10.46 10.61
N LYS A 105 -14.90 10.28 10.07
CA LYS A 105 -15.42 11.14 9.00
C LYS A 105 -15.60 12.59 9.46
N LYS A 106 -16.21 12.81 10.63
CA LYS A 106 -16.36 14.13 11.24
C LYS A 106 -15.02 14.80 11.54
N ALA A 107 -14.00 14.02 11.92
CA ALA A 107 -12.65 14.53 12.14
C ALA A 107 -12.01 15.08 10.86
N GLY A 108 -12.43 14.62 9.68
CA GLY A 108 -12.01 15.14 8.40
C GLY A 108 -11.28 14.17 7.48
N ALA A 109 -11.21 12.86 7.81
CA ALA A 109 -10.66 11.86 6.89
C ALA A 109 -11.56 11.72 5.66
N THR A 110 -10.93 11.66 4.49
CA THR A 110 -11.62 11.58 3.18
C THR A 110 -11.56 10.17 2.59
N GLU A 111 -10.51 9.45 2.91
CA GLU A 111 -10.19 8.18 2.29
C GLU A 111 -9.66 7.17 3.31
N ILE A 112 -9.99 5.91 3.13
CA ILE A 112 -9.37 4.80 3.85
C ILE A 112 -8.73 3.81 2.87
N SER A 113 -7.59 3.24 3.28
CA SER A 113 -6.90 2.20 2.53
C SER A 113 -6.81 0.92 3.37
N PRO A 114 -7.92 0.15 3.43
CA PRO A 114 -7.95 -1.08 4.21
C PRO A 114 -7.19 -2.20 3.50
N ALA A 115 -6.49 -3.02 4.30
CA ALA A 115 -5.68 -4.12 3.81
C ALA A 115 -6.42 -5.45 3.91
N LEU A 116 -6.88 -5.99 2.76
CA LEU A 116 -7.50 -7.31 2.68
C LEU A 116 -6.62 -8.24 1.84
N HIS A 117 -6.16 -9.36 2.40
CA HIS A 117 -5.11 -10.21 1.82
C HIS A 117 -5.59 -11.58 1.34
N GLY A 118 -6.87 -11.86 1.43
CA GLY A 118 -7.51 -13.08 0.97
C GLY A 118 -9.01 -12.89 0.81
N SER A 119 -9.65 -13.69 -0.01
CA SER A 119 -11.11 -13.69 -0.21
C SER A 119 -11.86 -14.53 0.82
N THR A 120 -11.14 -15.20 1.71
CA THR A 120 -11.71 -16.05 2.77
C THR A 120 -10.96 -15.84 4.09
N PRO A 121 -11.59 -16.16 5.24
CA PRO A 121 -10.95 -16.09 6.55
C PRO A 121 -9.65 -16.90 6.63
N GLU A 122 -9.63 -18.10 6.06
CA GLU A 122 -8.49 -19.02 6.15
C GLU A 122 -7.21 -18.38 5.58
N ILE A 123 -7.33 -17.66 4.48
CA ILE A 123 -6.18 -17.02 3.82
C ILE A 123 -5.81 -15.72 4.52
N HIS A 124 -6.81 -14.87 4.77
CA HIS A 124 -6.56 -13.56 5.35
C HIS A 124 -6.04 -13.67 6.79
N ASP A 125 -6.75 -14.41 7.64
CA ASP A 125 -6.40 -14.56 9.06
C ASP A 125 -5.07 -15.30 9.24
N TYR A 126 -4.78 -16.28 8.37
CA TYR A 126 -3.45 -16.90 8.33
C TYR A 126 -2.34 -15.88 8.08
N LEU A 127 -2.50 -14.98 7.10
CA LEU A 127 -1.49 -13.98 6.76
C LEU A 127 -1.38 -12.86 7.81
N THR A 128 -2.50 -12.44 8.40
CA THR A 128 -2.53 -11.42 9.47
C THR A 128 -2.15 -11.98 10.84
N SER A 129 -2.18 -13.31 11.00
CA SER A 129 -1.99 -14.03 12.26
C SER A 129 -3.01 -13.65 13.34
N VAL A 130 -4.23 -13.29 12.95
CA VAL A 130 -5.32 -12.93 13.87
C VAL A 130 -6.64 -13.54 13.40
N PRO A 131 -7.16 -14.57 14.08
CA PRO A 131 -8.46 -15.13 13.79
C PRO A 131 -9.57 -14.07 13.86
N GLY A 132 -10.47 -14.08 12.88
CA GLY A 132 -11.59 -13.13 12.77
C GLY A 132 -11.24 -11.79 12.13
N SER A 133 -9.98 -11.53 11.82
CA SER A 133 -9.56 -10.27 11.18
C SER A 133 -10.19 -10.08 9.80
N PHE A 134 -10.42 -11.15 9.04
CA PHE A 134 -11.12 -11.10 7.76
C PHE A 134 -12.52 -10.49 7.90
N LYS A 135 -13.32 -11.07 8.81
CA LYS A 135 -14.69 -10.61 9.07
C LYS A 135 -14.71 -9.14 9.47
N GLU A 136 -13.88 -8.76 10.44
CA GLU A 136 -13.80 -7.39 10.94
C GLU A 136 -13.39 -6.40 9.83
N THR A 137 -12.41 -6.76 8.99
CA THR A 137 -11.97 -5.91 7.87
C THR A 137 -13.05 -5.78 6.80
N ALA A 138 -13.72 -6.88 6.42
CA ALA A 138 -14.81 -6.85 5.44
C ALA A 138 -16.00 -6.01 5.93
N GLU A 139 -16.43 -6.19 7.18
CA GLU A 139 -17.45 -5.35 7.84
C GLU A 139 -17.01 -3.89 7.87
N GLY A 140 -15.73 -3.62 8.15
CA GLY A 140 -15.15 -2.29 8.16
C GLY A 140 -15.22 -1.62 6.79
N ILE A 141 -14.93 -2.33 5.70
CA ILE A 141 -15.07 -1.82 4.33
C ILE A 141 -16.54 -1.46 4.03
N ILE A 142 -17.48 -2.33 4.39
CA ILE A 142 -18.92 -2.10 4.18
C ILE A 142 -19.38 -0.84 4.94
N ASN A 143 -19.01 -0.71 6.19
CA ASN A 143 -19.39 0.44 7.00
C ASN A 143 -18.75 1.72 6.49
N ALA A 144 -17.44 1.72 6.22
CA ALA A 144 -16.76 2.91 5.69
C ALA A 144 -17.41 3.41 4.39
N LYS A 145 -17.83 2.48 3.52
CA LYS A 145 -18.58 2.85 2.31
C LYS A 145 -19.90 3.57 2.63
N LYS A 146 -20.67 3.09 3.63
CA LYS A 146 -21.92 3.75 4.05
C LYS A 146 -21.68 5.19 4.54
N TYR A 147 -20.53 5.44 5.15
CA TYR A 147 -20.14 6.78 5.61
C TYR A 147 -19.49 7.65 4.52
N GLY A 148 -19.48 7.21 3.27
CA GLY A 148 -19.01 7.99 2.13
C GLY A 148 -17.48 8.18 2.08
N PHE A 149 -16.71 7.22 2.60
CA PHE A 149 -15.27 7.20 2.36
C PHE A 149 -14.96 6.72 0.94
N ARG A 150 -13.95 7.32 0.33
CA ARG A 150 -13.27 6.71 -0.81
C ARG A 150 -12.44 5.54 -0.29
N ILE A 151 -12.60 4.36 -0.89
CA ILE A 151 -11.96 3.13 -0.41
C ILE A 151 -10.97 2.64 -1.44
N ILE A 152 -9.68 2.65 -1.10
CA ILE A 152 -8.59 2.13 -1.93
C ILE A 152 -7.93 0.98 -1.18
N THR A 153 -8.25 -0.26 -1.53
CA THR A 153 -7.65 -1.41 -0.84
C THR A 153 -6.26 -1.72 -1.33
N ASN A 154 -5.38 -2.16 -0.40
CA ASN A 154 -4.06 -2.67 -0.73
C ASN A 154 -3.89 -4.11 -0.25
N SER A 155 -3.58 -5.01 -1.17
CA SER A 155 -3.37 -6.44 -0.91
C SER A 155 -1.92 -6.80 -1.19
N VAL A 156 -1.21 -7.27 -0.17
CA VAL A 156 0.17 -7.74 -0.34
C VAL A 156 0.15 -9.12 -1.00
N VAL A 157 0.86 -9.24 -2.13
CA VAL A 157 1.00 -10.50 -2.88
C VAL A 157 2.07 -11.36 -2.25
N THR A 158 1.69 -12.57 -1.86
CA THR A 158 2.55 -13.58 -1.23
C THR A 158 2.31 -14.96 -1.86
N LYS A 159 3.20 -15.92 -1.63
CA LYS A 159 3.01 -17.29 -2.11
C LYS A 159 1.70 -17.93 -1.61
N PRO A 160 1.30 -17.78 -0.33
CA PRO A 160 0.04 -18.34 0.17
C PRO A 160 -1.23 -17.78 -0.47
N ASN A 161 -1.25 -16.51 -0.92
CA ASN A 161 -2.47 -15.89 -1.45
C ASN A 161 -2.47 -15.66 -2.97
N MET A 162 -1.37 -15.87 -3.68
CA MET A 162 -1.28 -15.52 -5.11
C MET A 162 -2.37 -16.18 -5.97
N GLN A 163 -2.71 -17.43 -5.71
CA GLN A 163 -3.77 -18.15 -6.45
C GLN A 163 -5.18 -17.64 -6.11
N ASN A 164 -5.35 -17.00 -4.96
CA ASN A 164 -6.62 -16.46 -4.49
C ASN A 164 -6.89 -15.03 -5.01
N LEU A 165 -5.94 -14.35 -5.63
CA LEU A 165 -6.08 -12.97 -6.09
C LEU A 165 -7.29 -12.73 -7.02
N PRO A 166 -7.64 -13.62 -7.96
CA PRO A 166 -8.86 -13.46 -8.76
C PRO A 166 -10.14 -13.49 -7.92
N ALA A 167 -10.24 -14.40 -6.95
CA ALA A 167 -11.39 -14.47 -6.03
C ALA A 167 -11.43 -13.24 -5.12
N LEU A 168 -10.27 -12.77 -4.64
CA LEU A 168 -10.17 -11.54 -3.88
C LEU A 168 -10.61 -10.31 -4.70
N ALA A 169 -10.21 -10.20 -5.96
CA ALA A 169 -10.68 -9.14 -6.85
C ALA A 169 -12.20 -9.13 -7.00
N SER A 170 -12.80 -10.32 -7.16
CA SER A 170 -14.27 -10.46 -7.22
C SER A 170 -14.93 -10.00 -5.92
N LEU A 171 -14.38 -10.36 -4.76
CA LEU A 171 -14.88 -9.90 -3.46
C LEU A 171 -14.75 -8.37 -3.31
N LEU A 172 -13.60 -7.78 -3.66
CA LEU A 172 -13.39 -6.34 -3.59
C LEU A 172 -14.37 -5.58 -4.50
N CYS A 173 -14.63 -6.10 -5.70
CA CYS A 173 -15.66 -5.56 -6.57
C CYS A 173 -17.06 -5.65 -5.93
N ALA A 174 -17.41 -6.76 -5.29
CA ALA A 174 -18.70 -6.93 -4.62
C ALA A 174 -18.84 -6.00 -3.40
N LEU A 175 -17.76 -5.76 -2.65
CA LEU A 175 -17.70 -4.80 -1.55
C LEU A 175 -17.81 -3.34 -2.06
N GLY A 176 -17.64 -3.12 -3.36
CA GLY A 176 -17.77 -1.83 -4.02
C GLY A 176 -16.68 -0.84 -3.62
N VAL A 177 -15.44 -1.31 -3.54
CA VAL A 177 -14.28 -0.44 -3.33
C VAL A 177 -14.08 0.50 -4.53
N SER A 178 -13.51 1.66 -4.30
CA SER A 178 -13.28 2.66 -5.36
C SER A 178 -12.09 2.30 -6.26
N GLN A 179 -11.13 1.57 -5.71
CA GLN A 179 -9.90 1.12 -6.37
C GLN A 179 -9.28 0.01 -5.53
N PHE A 180 -8.54 -0.89 -6.16
CA PHE A 180 -7.69 -1.83 -5.41
C PHE A 180 -6.30 -1.99 -6.03
N GLN A 181 -5.33 -2.36 -5.18
CA GLN A 181 -3.94 -2.52 -5.55
C GLN A 181 -3.39 -3.84 -5.05
N PHE A 182 -2.56 -4.46 -5.88
CA PHE A 182 -1.76 -5.62 -5.52
C PHE A 182 -0.29 -5.19 -5.40
N ALA A 183 0.19 -5.02 -4.18
CA ALA A 183 1.58 -4.69 -3.91
C ALA A 183 2.40 -5.98 -3.71
N PHE A 184 3.45 -6.15 -4.50
CA PHE A 184 4.36 -7.27 -4.28
C PHE A 184 5.16 -7.04 -3.01
N VAL A 185 5.23 -8.05 -2.16
CA VAL A 185 5.84 -7.94 -0.83
C VAL A 185 7.26 -7.37 -0.87
N HIS A 186 7.55 -6.42 -0.01
CA HIS A 186 8.90 -5.92 0.22
C HIS A 186 9.59 -6.82 1.25
N ILE A 187 10.77 -7.34 0.93
CA ILE A 187 11.45 -8.38 1.70
C ILE A 187 12.24 -7.75 2.86
N GLN A 188 11.51 -7.14 3.79
CA GLN A 188 12.04 -6.50 5.00
C GLN A 188 11.23 -6.89 6.23
N GLY A 189 11.78 -6.70 7.42
CA GLY A 189 11.13 -7.04 8.67
C GLY A 189 10.67 -8.50 8.69
N ARG A 190 9.42 -8.77 9.10
CA ARG A 190 8.88 -10.13 9.16
C ARG A 190 8.77 -10.82 7.79
N ALA A 191 8.66 -10.06 6.71
CA ALA A 191 8.71 -10.64 5.37
C ALA A 191 10.09 -11.25 5.06
N ALA A 192 11.17 -10.64 5.53
CA ALA A 192 12.52 -11.19 5.41
C ALA A 192 12.70 -12.44 6.28
N GLU A 193 12.22 -12.42 7.52
CA GLU A 193 12.23 -13.58 8.42
C GLU A 193 11.51 -14.80 7.81
N ASN A 194 10.44 -14.57 7.07
CA ASN A 194 9.58 -15.59 6.46
C ASN A 194 9.87 -15.84 4.97
N ALA A 195 10.92 -15.24 4.39
CA ALA A 195 11.11 -15.14 2.94
C ALA A 195 11.02 -16.49 2.20
N LYS A 196 11.62 -17.53 2.73
CA LYS A 196 11.70 -18.87 2.08
C LYS A 196 10.35 -19.45 1.69
N TRP A 197 9.33 -19.28 2.53
CA TRP A 197 8.01 -19.85 2.28
C TRP A 197 6.96 -18.80 1.86
N LEU A 198 7.19 -17.52 2.18
CA LEU A 198 6.24 -16.43 1.97
C LEU A 198 6.34 -15.80 0.58
N ILE A 199 7.57 -15.64 0.05
CA ILE A 199 7.79 -14.92 -1.20
C ILE A 199 7.54 -15.82 -2.39
N ALA A 200 6.69 -15.36 -3.32
CA ALA A 200 6.46 -16.01 -4.61
C ALA A 200 7.48 -15.53 -5.66
N LYS A 201 7.72 -16.33 -6.70
CA LYS A 201 8.28 -15.79 -7.95
C LYS A 201 7.27 -14.87 -8.60
N LYS A 202 7.72 -13.73 -9.15
CA LYS A 202 6.81 -12.76 -9.80
C LYS A 202 6.14 -13.36 -11.03
N THR A 203 6.87 -14.16 -11.81
CA THR A 203 6.32 -14.89 -12.97
C THR A 203 5.25 -15.90 -12.56
N ALA A 204 5.36 -16.54 -11.40
CA ALA A 204 4.35 -17.46 -10.90
C ALA A 204 3.07 -16.73 -10.42
N ALA A 205 3.20 -15.53 -9.87
CA ALA A 205 2.07 -14.73 -9.42
C ALA A 205 1.37 -13.96 -10.57
N ALA A 206 2.11 -13.62 -11.63
CA ALA A 206 1.63 -12.77 -12.73
C ALA A 206 0.32 -13.23 -13.37
N PRO A 207 0.08 -14.51 -13.72
CA PRO A 207 -1.19 -14.94 -14.33
C PRO A 207 -2.41 -14.66 -13.45
N PHE A 208 -2.28 -14.81 -12.14
CA PHE A 208 -3.37 -14.55 -11.19
C PHE A 208 -3.61 -13.06 -10.99
N ILE A 209 -2.54 -12.25 -11.02
CA ILE A 209 -2.62 -10.78 -10.96
C ILE A 209 -3.31 -10.25 -12.22
N MET A 210 -2.91 -10.70 -13.41
CA MET A 210 -3.51 -10.29 -14.69
C MET A 210 -5.01 -10.63 -14.70
N LYS A 211 -5.38 -11.84 -14.29
CA LYS A 211 -6.78 -12.25 -14.16
C LYS A 211 -7.57 -11.38 -13.17
N ALA A 212 -6.95 -10.99 -12.06
CA ALA A 212 -7.56 -10.09 -11.09
C ALA A 212 -7.74 -8.67 -11.63
N ILE A 213 -6.79 -8.17 -12.44
CA ILE A 213 -6.91 -6.89 -13.16
C ILE A 213 -8.11 -6.93 -14.13
N ASP A 214 -8.24 -8.00 -14.92
CA ASP A 214 -9.35 -8.18 -15.87
C ASP A 214 -10.71 -8.18 -15.16
N ILE A 215 -10.79 -8.80 -13.97
CA ILE A 215 -12.01 -8.82 -13.14
C ILE A 215 -12.39 -7.41 -12.72
N GLY A 216 -11.44 -6.60 -12.22
CA GLY A 216 -11.67 -5.22 -11.86
C GLY A 216 -12.06 -4.36 -13.06
N GLY A 217 -11.35 -4.50 -14.18
CA GLY A 217 -11.63 -3.79 -15.43
C GLY A 217 -13.03 -4.03 -15.95
N LYS A 218 -13.52 -5.29 -15.94
CA LYS A 218 -14.90 -5.64 -16.31
C LYS A 218 -15.96 -4.99 -15.42
N LYS A 219 -15.61 -4.58 -14.22
CA LYS A 219 -16.49 -3.89 -13.26
C LYS A 219 -16.27 -2.37 -13.23
N GLY A 220 -15.40 -1.85 -14.10
CA GLY A 220 -15.04 -0.43 -14.13
C GLY A 220 -14.29 0.07 -12.91
N ILE A 221 -13.67 -0.84 -12.14
CA ILE A 221 -12.90 -0.50 -10.95
C ILE A 221 -11.42 -0.46 -11.33
N PRO A 222 -10.71 0.68 -11.11
CA PRO A 222 -9.27 0.77 -11.35
C PRO A 222 -8.48 -0.24 -10.50
N VAL A 223 -7.56 -0.94 -11.13
CA VAL A 223 -6.66 -1.90 -10.47
C VAL A 223 -5.22 -1.52 -10.79
N PHE A 224 -4.39 -1.47 -9.74
CA PHE A 224 -2.97 -1.21 -9.92
C PHE A 224 -2.12 -2.28 -9.26
N THR A 225 -0.84 -2.33 -9.69
CA THR A 225 0.17 -3.21 -9.11
C THR A 225 1.37 -2.40 -8.70
N GLU A 226 2.03 -2.79 -7.61
CA GLU A 226 3.26 -2.16 -7.15
C GLU A 226 4.38 -3.19 -7.02
N ALA A 227 5.61 -2.77 -7.32
CA ALA A 227 6.83 -3.58 -7.27
C ALA A 227 6.82 -4.81 -8.20
N ILE A 228 6.09 -4.71 -9.32
CA ILE A 228 6.07 -5.73 -10.37
C ILE A 228 6.58 -5.09 -11.68
N PRO A 229 7.78 -5.43 -12.15
CA PRO A 229 8.36 -4.83 -13.35
C PRO A 229 7.57 -5.08 -14.64
N TYR A 230 7.69 -4.18 -15.60
CA TYR A 230 7.03 -4.21 -16.93
C TYR A 230 7.21 -5.54 -17.68
N CYS A 231 8.38 -6.17 -17.58
CA CYS A 231 8.64 -7.45 -18.24
C CYS A 231 7.82 -8.61 -17.71
N ILE A 232 7.27 -8.48 -16.48
CA ILE A 232 6.42 -9.50 -15.83
C ILE A 232 4.95 -9.32 -16.25
N LEU A 233 4.48 -8.08 -16.44
CA LEU A 233 3.06 -7.75 -16.70
C LEU A 233 2.85 -7.33 -18.17
N LYS A 234 3.29 -8.18 -19.11
CA LYS A 234 3.13 -7.92 -20.54
C LYS A 234 1.66 -7.72 -20.93
N GLY A 235 1.34 -6.57 -21.54
CA GLY A 235 -0.01 -6.18 -21.94
C GLY A 235 -0.83 -5.50 -20.81
N TYR A 236 -0.23 -5.33 -19.63
CA TYR A 236 -0.85 -4.70 -18.47
C TYR A 236 -0.01 -3.52 -17.91
N GLU A 237 0.80 -2.92 -18.77
CA GLU A 237 1.75 -1.87 -18.39
C GLU A 237 1.08 -0.65 -17.78
N THR A 238 -0.16 -0.35 -18.19
CA THR A 238 -0.96 0.76 -17.66
C THR A 238 -1.36 0.59 -16.18
N HIS A 239 -1.31 -0.64 -15.68
CA HIS A 239 -1.67 -1.00 -14.31
C HIS A 239 -0.50 -0.91 -13.32
N ILE A 240 0.68 -0.48 -13.74
CA ILE A 240 1.86 -0.33 -12.90
C ILE A 240 1.77 0.99 -12.13
N ALA A 241 1.62 0.92 -10.79
CA ALA A 241 1.36 2.07 -9.93
C ALA A 241 2.53 3.07 -9.88
N GLU A 242 3.76 2.63 -10.06
CA GLU A 242 4.95 3.49 -10.06
C GLU A 242 4.87 4.65 -11.07
N ARG A 243 4.03 4.52 -12.09
CA ARG A 243 3.79 5.57 -13.08
C ARG A 243 2.96 6.75 -12.54
N ILE A 244 2.19 6.50 -11.49
CA ILE A 244 1.18 7.42 -10.96
C ILE A 244 1.32 7.67 -9.45
N ILE A 245 2.29 7.04 -8.79
CA ILE A 245 2.54 7.29 -7.37
C ILE A 245 2.95 8.76 -7.21
N PRO A 246 2.23 9.54 -6.38
CA PRO A 246 2.55 10.94 -6.15
C PRO A 246 3.94 11.12 -5.57
N ASP A 247 4.53 12.28 -5.80
CA ASP A 247 5.71 12.72 -5.08
C ASP A 247 5.40 12.74 -3.58
N THR A 248 6.11 11.92 -2.80
CA THR A 248 5.77 11.64 -1.42
C THR A 248 6.95 11.85 -0.49
N GLN A 249 6.78 12.74 0.49
CA GLN A 249 7.67 12.89 1.63
C GLN A 249 7.21 11.93 2.74
N ILE A 250 8.13 11.10 3.26
CA ILE A 250 7.81 10.11 4.29
C ILE A 250 8.51 10.44 5.59
N PHE A 251 7.75 10.55 6.68
CA PHE A 251 8.25 10.67 8.04
C PHE A 251 8.12 9.32 8.76
N ASP A 252 9.23 8.57 8.81
CA ASP A 252 9.32 7.30 9.52
C ASP A 252 9.60 7.50 11.03
N ALA A 253 10.06 6.46 11.75
CA ALA A 253 10.36 6.50 13.18
C ALA A 253 11.30 7.66 13.56
N GLU A 254 12.51 7.65 13.04
CA GLU A 254 13.54 8.67 13.31
C GLU A 254 14.17 9.22 12.02
N SER A 255 13.68 8.78 10.86
CA SER A 255 14.20 9.17 9.56
C SER A 255 13.13 9.84 8.71
N GLU A 256 13.60 10.63 7.76
CA GLU A 256 12.80 11.30 6.75
C GLU A 256 13.29 10.88 5.36
N ILE A 257 12.37 10.54 4.48
CA ILE A 257 12.60 10.37 3.05
C ILE A 257 11.91 11.53 2.36
N ARG A 258 12.69 12.47 1.82
CA ARG A 258 12.16 13.70 1.22
C ARG A 258 11.45 13.45 -0.11
N ASP A 259 11.99 12.54 -0.90
CA ASP A 259 11.45 12.11 -2.19
C ASP A 259 11.44 10.58 -2.24
N PHE A 260 10.25 9.99 -2.12
CA PHE A 260 10.12 8.53 -2.12
C PHE A 260 10.34 7.93 -3.53
N THR A 261 10.10 8.70 -4.59
CA THR A 261 10.37 8.24 -5.95
C THR A 261 11.87 8.15 -6.20
N GLU A 262 12.62 9.17 -5.80
CA GLU A 262 14.08 9.14 -5.86
C GLU A 262 14.64 8.00 -4.99
N PHE A 263 14.12 7.85 -3.76
CA PHE A 263 14.52 6.75 -2.88
C PHE A 263 14.27 5.38 -3.52
N ARG A 264 13.08 5.15 -4.11
CA ARG A 264 12.79 3.87 -4.77
C ARG A 264 13.75 3.60 -5.91
N ARG A 265 14.01 4.58 -6.77
CA ARG A 265 14.86 4.44 -7.97
C ARG A 265 16.35 4.34 -7.63
N GLY A 266 16.83 5.07 -6.62
CA GLY A 266 18.24 5.12 -6.27
C GLY A 266 18.70 4.05 -5.27
N TYR A 267 17.83 3.68 -4.31
CA TYR A 267 18.22 2.85 -3.17
C TYR A 267 17.34 1.64 -2.93
N GLY A 268 16.04 1.75 -3.21
CA GLY A 268 15.08 0.72 -2.84
C GLY A 268 14.96 -0.40 -3.88
N LYS A 269 15.03 -0.04 -5.16
CA LYS A 269 14.85 -0.96 -6.28
C LYS A 269 16.12 -1.03 -7.15
N ILE A 270 16.23 -2.07 -7.96
CA ILE A 270 17.42 -2.32 -8.76
C ILE A 270 17.06 -2.87 -10.16
N LYS A 271 17.88 -2.54 -11.13
CA LYS A 271 17.80 -3.08 -12.50
C LYS A 271 18.94 -4.05 -12.76
N GLY A 272 18.62 -5.21 -13.34
CA GLY A 272 19.61 -6.24 -13.67
C GLY A 272 20.43 -5.93 -14.91
N PRO A 273 21.49 -6.71 -15.16
CA PRO A 273 22.43 -6.47 -16.27
C PRO A 273 21.75 -6.45 -17.65
N LYS A 274 20.73 -7.29 -17.86
CA LYS A 274 19.98 -7.38 -19.11
C LYS A 274 18.98 -6.23 -19.31
N CYS A 275 18.60 -5.50 -18.25
CA CYS A 275 17.56 -4.45 -18.31
C CYS A 275 17.92 -3.29 -19.27
N LYS A 276 19.21 -3.00 -19.46
CA LYS A 276 19.69 -1.98 -20.42
C LYS A 276 19.19 -2.19 -21.86
N LYS A 277 18.80 -3.42 -22.21
CA LYS A 277 18.26 -3.78 -23.53
C LYS A 277 16.72 -3.70 -23.60
N CYS A 278 16.06 -3.23 -22.54
CA CYS A 278 14.61 -3.19 -22.41
C CYS A 278 14.06 -1.84 -22.86
N VAL A 279 13.00 -1.82 -23.68
CA VAL A 279 12.35 -0.57 -24.12
C VAL A 279 11.78 0.25 -22.95
N TYR A 280 11.46 -0.39 -21.82
CA TYR A 280 10.98 0.26 -20.59
C TYR A 280 12.10 0.64 -19.62
N TYR A 281 13.39 0.62 -20.03
CA TYR A 281 14.50 0.82 -19.11
C TYR A 281 14.39 2.09 -18.27
N GLU A 282 14.05 3.22 -18.88
CA GLU A 282 13.96 4.51 -18.19
C GLU A 282 12.74 4.60 -17.27
N GLN A 283 11.63 4.00 -17.66
CA GLN A 283 10.36 4.08 -16.93
C GLN A 283 10.27 3.04 -15.80
N CYS A 284 10.95 1.90 -15.96
CA CYS A 284 10.89 0.79 -15.02
C CYS A 284 11.82 1.04 -13.83
N GLU A 285 11.29 0.94 -12.63
CA GLU A 285 12.10 1.02 -11.41
C GLU A 285 12.82 -0.30 -11.08
N GLY A 286 12.40 -1.44 -11.67
CA GLY A 286 12.88 -2.78 -11.30
C GLY A 286 12.17 -3.36 -10.07
N PRO A 287 12.58 -4.56 -9.61
CA PRO A 287 12.12 -5.14 -8.35
C PRO A 287 12.79 -4.46 -7.15
N TRP A 288 12.24 -4.68 -5.92
CA TRP A 288 12.98 -4.41 -4.70
C TRP A 288 14.33 -5.13 -4.71
N LYS A 289 15.38 -4.48 -4.23
CA LYS A 289 16.78 -4.97 -4.33
C LYS A 289 17.02 -6.33 -3.69
N GLU A 290 16.25 -6.66 -2.65
CA GLU A 290 16.35 -7.94 -1.95
C GLU A 290 15.77 -9.12 -2.77
N TYR A 291 14.93 -8.82 -3.75
CA TYR A 291 14.26 -9.86 -4.53
C TYR A 291 15.23 -10.67 -5.43
N PRO A 292 16.14 -10.06 -6.22
CA PRO A 292 17.13 -10.81 -6.99
C PRO A 292 18.16 -11.56 -6.12
N GLU A 293 18.40 -11.12 -4.89
CA GLU A 293 19.24 -11.87 -3.94
C GLU A 293 18.61 -13.23 -3.62
N LEU A 294 17.28 -13.31 -3.60
CA LEU A 294 16.56 -14.55 -3.30
C LEU A 294 16.32 -15.43 -4.54
N PHE A 295 16.04 -14.84 -5.71
CA PHE A 295 15.58 -15.57 -6.90
C PHE A 295 16.44 -15.38 -8.15
N GLY A 296 17.50 -14.58 -8.09
CA GLY A 296 18.29 -14.24 -9.30
C GLY A 296 17.55 -13.34 -10.27
N TRP A 297 18.06 -13.29 -11.52
CA TRP A 297 17.59 -12.39 -12.58
C TRP A 297 16.89 -13.10 -13.76
N GLU A 298 16.73 -14.41 -13.71
CA GLU A 298 16.32 -15.23 -14.85
C GLU A 298 14.90 -14.90 -15.32
N GLU A 299 14.00 -14.54 -14.41
CA GLU A 299 12.61 -14.20 -14.77
C GLU A 299 12.43 -12.79 -15.39
N PHE A 300 13.47 -11.93 -15.33
CA PHE A 300 13.40 -10.56 -15.85
C PHE A 300 13.92 -10.51 -17.31
N ILE A 301 13.04 -10.85 -18.24
CA ILE A 301 13.34 -10.88 -19.67
C ILE A 301 13.07 -9.50 -20.29
N PRO A 302 14.08 -8.79 -20.82
CA PRO A 302 13.90 -7.48 -21.44
C PRO A 302 12.87 -7.49 -22.56
N ARG A 303 12.00 -6.48 -22.58
CA ARG A 303 11.06 -6.25 -23.68
C ARG A 303 11.76 -5.55 -24.82
N LYS A 304 11.54 -6.04 -26.07
CA LYS A 304 12.15 -5.51 -27.30
C LYS A 304 11.23 -4.53 -28.03
N SER A 305 9.94 -4.54 -27.71
CA SER A 305 8.91 -3.65 -28.26
C SER A 305 7.88 -3.28 -27.20
N TYR A 306 7.21 -2.18 -27.39
CA TYR A 306 6.09 -1.73 -26.54
C TYR A 306 4.85 -2.60 -26.68
#